data_0f52796061aa5f77a4a4a8957cbee7a8
#
_entry.id   0f52796061aa5f77a4a4a8957cbee7a8
#
_cell.length_a   1.000
_cell.length_b   1.000
_cell.length_c   1.000
_cell.angle_alpha   90.00
_cell.angle_beta   90.00
_cell.angle_gamma   90.00
#
_symmetry.space_group_name_H-M   'P 1'
#
loop_
_entity.id
_entity.type
_entity.pdbx_description
1 polymer ?
#
loop_
_entity_poly.entity_id
_entity_poly.type
_entity_poly.pdbx_seq_one_letter_code
_entity_poly.pdbx_strand_id
1 'polypeptide(L)'
;MHFYAATHGKELRDKTDAAIKSGLPIFVSESAGMEASGDGPLNAKAWQEYIDWMESRKLSWITWSVSDKDETCSILKKTAKSEGKWKDEDLKESGIKVREFLKKYNKE
;
A
#
# COMPACT_ATOMS: atom_id res chain seq x y z
N MET A 1 0.80 -10.24 -7.23
CA MET A 1 -0.50 -9.57 -7.09
C MET A 1 -0.30 -8.08 -6.96
N HIS A 2 -1.11 -7.26 -7.61
CA HIS A 2 -1.16 -5.80 -7.46
C HIS A 2 -2.56 -5.38 -7.06
N PHE A 3 -2.68 -4.38 -6.17
CA PHE A 3 -3.98 -3.74 -5.90
C PHE A 3 -3.85 -2.23 -5.70
N TYR A 4 -4.91 -1.52 -6.04
CA TYR A 4 -5.16 -0.13 -5.69
C TYR A 4 -6.52 -0.10 -4.99
N ALA A 5 -6.53 0.18 -3.70
CA ALA A 5 -7.69 -0.10 -2.84
C ALA A 5 -8.97 0.63 -3.23
N ALA A 6 -8.88 1.80 -3.87
CA ALA A 6 -10.06 2.52 -4.33
C ALA A 6 -10.66 1.95 -5.64
N THR A 7 -9.90 1.12 -6.36
CA THR A 7 -10.35 0.49 -7.60
C THR A 7 -10.71 -0.99 -7.39
N HIS A 8 -9.83 -1.73 -6.71
CA HIS A 8 -9.95 -3.19 -6.56
C HIS A 8 -10.67 -3.53 -5.27
N GLY A 9 -11.81 -4.19 -5.38
CA GLY A 9 -12.64 -4.58 -4.26
C GLY A 9 -12.38 -5.99 -3.73
N LYS A 10 -13.38 -6.51 -3.03
CA LYS A 10 -13.32 -7.84 -2.41
C LYS A 10 -13.11 -8.97 -3.43
N GLU A 11 -13.58 -8.79 -4.66
CA GLU A 11 -13.45 -9.81 -5.72
C GLU A 11 -11.99 -10.19 -5.97
N LEU A 12 -11.07 -9.21 -5.94
CA LEU A 12 -9.65 -9.50 -6.12
C LEU A 12 -9.09 -10.28 -4.92
N ARG A 13 -9.51 -9.92 -3.69
CA ARG A 13 -9.10 -10.66 -2.50
C ARG A 13 -9.62 -12.10 -2.53
N ASP A 14 -10.88 -12.30 -2.90
CA ASP A 14 -11.49 -13.64 -2.99
C ASP A 14 -10.78 -14.50 -4.03
N LYS A 15 -10.48 -13.94 -5.19
CA LYS A 15 -9.71 -14.61 -6.25
C LYS A 15 -8.32 -15.02 -5.76
N THR A 16 -7.66 -14.14 -5.04
CA THR A 16 -6.33 -14.40 -4.47
C THR A 16 -6.41 -15.46 -3.39
N ASP A 17 -7.45 -15.42 -2.53
CA ASP A 17 -7.69 -16.45 -1.51
C ASP A 17 -7.85 -17.85 -2.14
N ALA A 18 -8.56 -17.94 -3.26
CA ALA A 18 -8.69 -19.20 -4.00
C ALA A 18 -7.32 -19.71 -4.49
N ALA A 19 -6.47 -18.82 -4.97
CA ALA A 19 -5.11 -19.19 -5.40
C ALA A 19 -4.26 -19.66 -4.21
N ILE A 20 -4.33 -18.99 -3.07
CA ILE A 20 -3.63 -19.39 -1.84
C ILE A 20 -4.11 -20.79 -1.39
N LYS A 21 -5.41 -21.00 -1.39
CA LYS A 21 -6.01 -22.28 -1.02
C LYS A 21 -5.56 -23.42 -1.93
N SER A 22 -5.29 -23.15 -3.19
CA SER A 22 -4.77 -24.13 -4.16
C SER A 22 -3.27 -24.40 -3.99
N GLY A 23 -2.60 -23.70 -3.09
CA GLY A 23 -1.18 -23.90 -2.78
C GLY A 23 -0.22 -22.95 -3.49
N LEU A 24 -0.73 -21.91 -4.17
CA LEU A 24 0.14 -20.92 -4.80
C LEU A 24 0.70 -19.93 -3.77
N PRO A 25 2.02 -19.70 -3.75
CA PRO A 25 2.59 -18.62 -2.95
C PRO A 25 2.24 -17.27 -3.58
N ILE A 26 1.81 -16.33 -2.76
CA ILE A 26 1.41 -14.98 -3.21
C ILE A 26 2.31 -13.94 -2.57
N PHE A 27 2.75 -12.99 -3.38
CA PHE A 27 3.48 -11.80 -2.96
C PHE A 27 2.81 -10.57 -3.57
N VAL A 28 2.55 -9.55 -2.78
CA VAL A 28 1.95 -8.29 -3.24
C VAL A 28 3.09 -7.35 -3.66
N SER A 29 3.43 -7.38 -4.93
CA SER A 29 4.59 -6.67 -5.47
C SER A 29 4.32 -5.20 -5.82
N GLU A 30 3.06 -4.77 -5.76
CA GLU A 30 2.66 -3.37 -5.95
C GLU A 30 1.32 -3.14 -5.27
N SER A 31 1.21 -2.09 -4.47
CA SER A 31 -0.04 -1.76 -3.80
C SER A 31 -0.11 -0.30 -3.37
N ALA A 32 -1.31 0.24 -3.35
CA ALA A 32 -1.57 1.58 -2.83
C ALA A 32 -3.05 1.75 -2.44
N GLY A 33 -3.37 2.88 -1.83
CA GLY A 33 -4.69 3.15 -1.26
C GLY A 33 -5.62 4.01 -2.10
N MET A 34 -5.23 4.41 -3.32
CA MET A 34 -6.02 5.25 -4.21
C MET A 34 -6.50 4.46 -5.43
N GLU A 35 -6.96 5.17 -6.45
CA GLU A 35 -7.36 4.58 -7.73
C GLU A 35 -6.17 3.98 -8.49
N ALA A 36 -6.47 3.04 -9.41
CA ALA A 36 -5.45 2.35 -10.20
C ALA A 36 -4.65 3.28 -11.13
N SER A 37 -5.11 4.50 -11.34
CA SER A 37 -4.32 5.55 -12.02
C SER A 37 -3.08 5.96 -11.22
N GLY A 38 -3.04 5.64 -9.92
CA GLY A 38 -2.00 6.09 -9.00
C GLY A 38 -2.28 7.48 -8.42
N ASP A 39 -3.41 8.08 -8.74
CA ASP A 39 -3.77 9.43 -8.32
C ASP A 39 -5.19 9.48 -7.74
N GLY A 40 -5.60 10.66 -7.26
CA GLY A 40 -6.88 10.85 -6.63
C GLY A 40 -6.88 10.60 -5.11
N PRO A 41 -8.04 10.75 -4.47
CA PRO A 41 -8.12 10.60 -3.01
C PRO A 41 -7.88 9.17 -2.55
N LEU A 42 -7.30 9.04 -1.36
CA LEU A 42 -7.14 7.74 -0.70
C LEU A 42 -8.49 7.22 -0.22
N ASN A 43 -8.71 5.93 -0.36
CA ASN A 43 -9.79 5.23 0.32
C ASN A 43 -9.20 4.52 1.56
N ALA A 44 -9.14 5.24 2.66
CA ALA A 44 -8.49 4.76 3.88
C ALA A 44 -9.13 3.47 4.42
N LYS A 45 -10.46 3.37 4.36
CA LYS A 45 -11.19 2.18 4.81
C LYS A 45 -10.85 0.95 3.96
N ALA A 46 -10.92 1.08 2.64
CA ALA A 46 -10.62 -0.01 1.72
C ALA A 46 -9.14 -0.43 1.84
N TRP A 47 -8.24 0.52 2.02
CA TRP A 47 -6.83 0.22 2.21
C TRP A 47 -6.59 -0.55 3.51
N GLN A 48 -7.22 -0.14 4.60
CA GLN A 48 -7.14 -0.87 5.86
C GLN A 48 -7.67 -2.30 5.74
N GLU A 49 -8.76 -2.51 4.99
CA GLU A 49 -9.30 -3.85 4.72
C GLU A 49 -8.28 -4.73 4.00
N TYR A 50 -7.54 -4.18 3.02
CA TYR A 50 -6.46 -4.90 2.35
C TYR A 50 -5.30 -5.22 3.29
N ILE A 51 -4.90 -4.27 4.12
CA ILE A 51 -3.81 -4.48 5.10
C ILE A 51 -4.20 -5.60 6.07
N ASP A 52 -5.40 -5.55 6.63
CA ASP A 52 -5.89 -6.58 7.56
C ASP A 52 -5.94 -7.96 6.88
N TRP A 53 -6.40 -8.01 5.63
CA TRP A 53 -6.43 -9.22 4.84
C TRP A 53 -5.02 -9.79 4.60
N MET A 54 -4.06 -8.95 4.23
CA MET A 54 -2.68 -9.37 4.02
C MET A 54 -2.02 -9.87 5.31
N GLU A 55 -2.21 -9.13 6.40
CA GLU A 55 -1.64 -9.50 7.70
C GLU A 55 -2.20 -10.83 8.22
N SER A 56 -3.51 -11.07 8.08
CA SER A 56 -4.14 -12.32 8.50
C SER A 56 -3.63 -13.54 7.73
N ARG A 57 -3.12 -13.34 6.52
CA ARG A 57 -2.56 -14.40 5.66
C ARG A 57 -1.04 -14.42 5.63
N LYS A 58 -0.40 -13.51 6.38
CA LYS A 58 1.06 -13.36 6.42
C LYS A 58 1.67 -13.13 5.04
N LEU A 59 0.97 -12.32 4.21
CA LEU A 59 1.47 -11.96 2.89
C LEU A 59 2.47 -10.81 2.99
N SER A 60 3.57 -10.94 2.30
CA SER A 60 4.52 -9.82 2.13
C SER A 60 3.99 -8.86 1.08
N TRP A 61 4.25 -7.56 1.27
CA TRP A 61 3.75 -6.54 0.36
C TRP A 61 4.73 -5.38 0.20
N ILE A 62 4.60 -4.70 -0.94
CA ILE A 62 5.36 -3.50 -1.28
C ILE A 62 4.37 -2.41 -1.66
N THR A 63 4.62 -1.20 -1.17
CA THR A 63 3.84 -0.02 -1.58
C THR A 63 4.40 0.58 -2.88
N TRP A 64 3.53 1.14 -3.69
CA TRP A 64 3.87 1.97 -4.83
C TRP A 64 3.58 3.43 -4.47
N SER A 65 4.54 4.38 -4.42
CA SER A 65 5.96 4.18 -4.64
C SER A 65 6.78 5.24 -3.86
N VAL A 66 8.04 4.93 -3.63
CA VAL A 66 8.99 5.90 -3.07
C VAL A 66 9.41 6.86 -4.18
N SER A 67 8.65 7.93 -4.35
CA SER A 67 8.91 8.97 -5.35
C SER A 67 8.31 10.30 -4.87
N ASP A 68 8.66 11.39 -5.54
CA ASP A 68 8.09 12.72 -5.31
C ASP A 68 7.24 13.20 -6.49
N LYS A 69 6.85 12.29 -7.37
CA LYS A 69 6.02 12.60 -8.53
C LYS A 69 4.68 13.19 -8.11
N ASP A 70 4.12 14.08 -8.91
CA ASP A 70 2.87 14.77 -8.61
C ASP A 70 1.64 13.85 -8.82
N GLU A 71 1.54 12.86 -7.96
CA GLU A 71 0.42 11.91 -7.87
C GLU A 71 0.31 11.38 -6.44
N THR A 72 -0.87 10.99 -6.01
CA THR A 72 -1.11 10.63 -4.59
C THR A 72 -0.44 9.33 -4.16
N CYS A 73 -0.09 8.44 -5.08
CA CYS A 73 0.66 7.23 -4.77
C CYS A 73 2.13 7.50 -4.43
N SER A 74 2.68 8.65 -4.84
CA SER A 74 4.03 9.07 -4.44
C SER A 74 4.04 9.38 -2.95
N ILE A 75 4.91 8.73 -2.18
CA ILE A 75 4.91 8.92 -0.72
C ILE A 75 5.64 10.17 -0.25
N LEU A 76 6.44 10.78 -1.11
CA LEU A 76 7.26 11.94 -0.78
C LEU A 76 6.69 13.24 -1.36
N LYS A 77 6.81 14.32 -0.62
CA LYS A 77 6.61 15.67 -1.13
C LYS A 77 7.82 16.09 -1.96
N LYS A 78 7.63 17.03 -2.88
CA LYS A 78 8.71 17.56 -3.71
C LYS A 78 9.85 18.20 -2.91
N THR A 79 9.58 18.62 -1.69
CA THR A 79 10.56 19.21 -0.78
C THR A 79 11.42 18.17 -0.05
N ALA A 80 11.09 16.88 -0.17
CA ALA A 80 11.85 15.81 0.48
C ALA A 80 13.23 15.66 -0.16
N LYS A 81 14.25 15.51 0.68
CA LYS A 81 15.64 15.36 0.23
C LYS A 81 15.92 13.91 -0.17
N SER A 82 16.78 13.74 -1.16
CA SER A 82 17.15 12.41 -1.69
C SER A 82 17.95 11.58 -0.71
N GLU A 83 18.60 12.19 0.28
CA GLU A 83 19.43 11.51 1.26
C GLU A 83 18.66 10.68 2.30
N GLY A 84 17.33 10.74 2.27
CA GLY A 84 16.50 10.01 3.24
C GLY A 84 16.34 10.75 4.56
N LYS A 85 16.15 9.99 5.64
CA LYS A 85 15.84 10.52 6.99
C LYS A 85 14.59 11.39 7.01
N TRP A 86 13.59 10.98 6.22
CA TRP A 86 12.34 11.73 6.05
C TRP A 86 11.51 11.73 7.33
N LYS A 87 11.03 12.93 7.67
CA LYS A 87 10.07 13.18 8.75
C LYS A 87 8.65 13.18 8.18
N ASP A 88 7.64 13.21 9.04
CA ASP A 88 6.24 13.25 8.60
C ASP A 88 5.94 14.44 7.69
N GLU A 89 6.59 15.58 7.92
CA GLU A 89 6.47 16.78 7.08
C GLU A 89 6.97 16.61 5.64
N ASP A 90 7.82 15.61 5.40
CA ASP A 90 8.34 15.27 4.07
C ASP A 90 7.44 14.31 3.31
N LEU A 91 6.43 13.75 3.96
CA LEU A 91 5.57 12.71 3.42
C LEU A 91 4.22 13.26 3.01
N LYS A 92 3.70 12.75 1.88
CA LYS A 92 2.29 12.91 1.52
C LYS A 92 1.43 12.00 2.41
N GLU A 93 0.12 12.15 2.36
CA GLU A 93 -0.84 11.35 3.12
C GLU A 93 -0.60 9.84 2.95
N SER A 94 -0.36 9.39 1.71
CA SER A 94 -0.06 7.98 1.43
C SER A 94 1.21 7.51 2.14
N GLY A 95 2.24 8.34 2.20
CA GLY A 95 3.50 8.02 2.89
C GLY A 95 3.32 7.90 4.40
N ILE A 96 2.52 8.79 5.00
CA ILE A 96 2.19 8.75 6.41
C ILE A 96 1.45 7.44 6.74
N LYS A 97 0.45 7.07 5.92
CA LYS A 97 -0.29 5.82 6.07
C LYS A 97 0.59 4.58 5.97
N VAL A 98 1.45 4.53 4.96
CA VAL A 98 2.40 3.41 4.81
C VAL A 98 3.31 3.30 6.04
N ARG A 99 3.84 4.42 6.52
CA ARG A 99 4.68 4.42 7.72
C ARG A 99 3.93 3.91 8.95
N GLU A 100 2.66 4.31 9.13
CA GLU A 100 1.81 3.81 10.21
C GLU A 100 1.64 2.28 10.13
N PHE A 101 1.31 1.75 8.94
CA PHE A 101 1.17 0.31 8.73
C PHE A 101 2.46 -0.43 9.05
N LEU A 102 3.59 0.05 8.53
CA LEU A 102 4.90 -0.58 8.76
C LEU A 102 5.26 -0.61 10.24
N LYS A 103 5.04 0.48 10.96
CA LYS A 103 5.31 0.54 12.40
C LYS A 103 4.40 -0.38 13.20
N LYS A 104 3.14 -0.51 12.79
CA LYS A 104 2.16 -1.35 13.49
C LYS A 104 2.47 -2.83 13.37
N TYR A 105 2.85 -3.28 12.17
CA TYR A 105 2.95 -4.71 11.86
C TYR A 105 4.37 -5.25 11.81
N ASN A 106 5.40 -4.41 11.81
CA ASN A 106 6.81 -4.83 11.82
C ASN A 106 7.49 -4.47 13.14
N LYS A 107 6.85 -4.78 14.24
CA LYS A 107 7.44 -4.62 15.56
C LYS A 107 8.40 -5.76 15.84
N GLU A 108 9.60 -5.41 16.28
CA GLU A 108 10.55 -6.36 16.82
C GLU A 108 10.19 -6.77 18.24
#